data_9c234ab3a5de92e25bf96989566bc87e
#
_entry.id   9c234ab3a5de92e25bf96989566bc87e
#
_cell.length_a   1.000
_cell.length_b   1.000
_cell.length_c   1.000
_cell.angle_alpha   90.00
_cell.angle_beta   90.00
_cell.angle_gamma   90.00
#
_symmetry.space_group_name_H-M   'P 1'
#
loop_
_entity.id
_entity.type
_entity.pdbx_description
1 polymer ?
#
loop_
_entity_poly.entity_id
_entity_poly.type
_entity_poly.pdbx_seq_one_letter_code
_entity_poly.pdbx_strand_id
1 'polypeptide(L)'
;PGFNADPTPPPEPTPPGDMIFYTAPYSVPLQAGTYIPGTQVGYVQSSGELHELLIDNLRAYRQVGDSLTWSGIIAPGVHGDYRLHLQASFTGALQAEGEVRLAILNPTPVEIPPTTTPQGSIVFGGIPVTYVVPVGSRIPGTSLVYVGERNGVAELSGTVSYPFFAVEDSLIWVGKLREEVTVRYNLRVNRMDDYGLHLTGTAELWVMN
;
A
#
# COMPACT_ATOMS: atom_id res chain seq x y z
N PRO A 1 -22.86 -22.12 50.58
CA PRO A 1 -22.12 -22.71 49.49
C PRO A 1 -21.98 -21.67 48.37
N GLY A 2 -20.77 -21.12 48.28
CA GLY A 2 -20.44 -20.15 47.26
C GLY A 2 -20.04 -20.89 45.99
N PHE A 3 -20.66 -20.56 44.87
CA PHE A 3 -20.20 -20.99 43.55
C PHE A 3 -18.98 -20.17 43.18
N ASN A 4 -17.80 -20.80 43.20
CA ASN A 4 -16.64 -20.26 42.50
C ASN A 4 -16.92 -20.41 41.00
N ALA A 5 -17.15 -19.29 40.33
CA ALA A 5 -17.12 -19.28 38.88
C ALA A 5 -15.64 -19.51 38.43
N ASP A 6 -15.41 -20.53 37.62
CA ASP A 6 -14.11 -20.76 37.03
C ASP A 6 -13.68 -19.52 36.25
N PRO A 7 -12.40 -19.12 36.33
CA PRO A 7 -11.90 -17.99 35.56
C PRO A 7 -12.09 -18.25 34.07
N THR A 8 -12.73 -17.32 33.37
CA THR A 8 -12.88 -17.35 31.92
C THR A 8 -11.50 -17.50 31.30
N PRO A 9 -11.24 -18.49 30.43
CA PRO A 9 -9.95 -18.64 29.78
C PRO A 9 -9.64 -17.37 29.01
N PRO A 10 -8.36 -16.94 28.96
CA PRO A 10 -7.96 -15.81 28.15
C PRO A 10 -8.37 -16.04 26.69
N PRO A 11 -8.80 -14.99 25.96
CA PRO A 11 -9.19 -15.13 24.57
C PRO A 11 -8.02 -15.73 23.77
N GLU A 12 -8.30 -16.76 22.98
CA GLU A 12 -7.33 -17.34 22.07
C GLU A 12 -6.77 -16.24 21.16
N PRO A 13 -5.43 -16.24 20.90
CA PRO A 13 -4.84 -15.29 19.99
C PRO A 13 -5.51 -15.45 18.63
N THR A 14 -6.11 -14.37 18.13
CA THR A 14 -6.69 -14.32 16.80
C THR A 14 -5.57 -14.69 15.80
N PRO A 15 -5.77 -15.69 14.91
CA PRO A 15 -4.76 -16.03 13.92
C PRO A 15 -4.39 -14.78 13.12
N PRO A 16 -3.11 -14.61 12.73
CA PRO A 16 -2.70 -13.49 11.90
C PRO A 16 -3.58 -13.48 10.65
N GLY A 17 -4.38 -12.43 10.50
CA GLY A 17 -5.26 -12.27 9.34
C GLY A 17 -4.43 -12.14 8.06
N ASP A 18 -5.05 -12.36 6.90
CA ASP A 18 -4.43 -12.12 5.61
C ASP A 18 -3.90 -10.69 5.53
N MET A 19 -2.69 -10.54 4.99
CA MET A 19 -2.05 -9.25 4.78
C MET A 19 -1.56 -9.10 3.36
N ILE A 20 -1.70 -7.90 2.82
CA ILE A 20 -1.08 -7.52 1.55
C ILE A 20 -0.05 -6.43 1.82
N PHE A 21 1.12 -6.57 1.22
CA PHE A 21 2.22 -5.63 1.34
C PHE A 21 2.46 -4.89 0.02
N TYR A 22 2.76 -3.60 0.15
CA TYR A 22 3.24 -2.77 -0.95
C TYR A 22 4.47 -2.01 -0.50
N THR A 23 5.44 -1.82 -1.40
CA THR A 23 6.57 -0.91 -1.19
C THR A 23 6.47 0.21 -2.20
N ALA A 24 6.13 1.40 -1.71
CA ALA A 24 5.92 2.58 -2.53
C ALA A 24 7.14 3.49 -2.51
N PRO A 25 7.61 4.01 -3.64
CA PRO A 25 8.47 5.18 -3.64
C PRO A 25 7.68 6.35 -3.05
N TYR A 26 8.34 7.17 -2.25
CA TYR A 26 7.68 8.26 -1.55
C TYR A 26 8.55 9.51 -1.52
N SER A 27 7.94 10.64 -1.82
CA SER A 27 8.59 11.95 -1.72
C SER A 27 7.55 12.99 -1.29
N VAL A 28 7.90 13.78 -0.29
CA VAL A 28 7.02 14.83 0.24
C VAL A 28 7.81 16.07 0.61
N PRO A 29 7.37 17.28 0.19
CA PRO A 29 7.95 18.53 0.65
C PRO A 29 7.59 18.77 2.12
N LEU A 30 8.57 19.14 2.92
CA LEU A 30 8.37 19.47 4.33
C LEU A 30 8.13 20.99 4.46
N GLN A 31 6.94 21.36 4.88
CA GLN A 31 6.56 22.75 5.14
C GLN A 31 6.45 22.97 6.65
N ALA A 32 6.92 24.11 7.13
CA ALA A 32 6.86 24.44 8.54
C ALA A 32 5.41 24.41 9.07
N GLY A 33 5.21 23.74 10.19
CA GLY A 33 3.93 23.54 10.82
C GLY A 33 3.06 22.42 10.21
N THR A 34 3.58 21.64 9.23
CA THR A 34 2.84 20.52 8.64
C THR A 34 3.42 19.17 9.03
N TYR A 35 2.58 18.15 8.96
CA TYR A 35 2.97 16.76 9.17
C TYR A 35 3.07 16.01 7.85
N ILE A 36 3.95 15.02 7.80
CA ILE A 36 3.94 14.02 6.72
C ILE A 36 2.59 13.31 6.78
N PRO A 37 1.81 13.26 5.68
CA PRO A 37 0.47 12.68 5.67
C PRO A 37 0.42 11.26 6.26
N GLY A 38 -0.50 11.03 7.18
CA GLY A 38 -0.70 9.75 7.86
C GLY A 38 0.30 9.42 8.96
N THR A 39 1.26 10.30 9.27
CA THR A 39 2.28 10.05 10.29
C THR A 39 2.18 11.03 11.47
N GLN A 40 2.93 10.75 12.52
CA GLN A 40 3.19 11.71 13.60
C GLN A 40 4.57 12.39 13.44
N VAL A 41 5.00 12.59 12.19
CA VAL A 41 6.23 13.29 11.85
C VAL A 41 5.88 14.68 11.32
N GLY A 42 6.16 15.70 12.09
CA GLY A 42 5.94 17.11 11.75
C GLY A 42 7.25 17.85 11.53
N TYR A 43 7.25 18.81 10.61
CA TYR A 43 8.36 19.74 10.41
C TYR A 43 8.04 21.07 11.10
N VAL A 44 8.94 21.53 11.99
CA VAL A 44 8.72 22.74 12.78
C VAL A 44 9.36 23.94 12.09
N GLN A 45 10.68 23.92 11.93
CA GLN A 45 11.47 25.03 11.37
C GLN A 45 12.90 24.60 11.04
N SER A 46 13.63 25.47 10.35
CA SER A 46 15.09 25.36 10.22
C SER A 46 15.80 26.46 11.00
N SER A 47 16.99 26.14 11.51
CA SER A 47 17.92 27.07 12.13
C SER A 47 19.32 26.78 11.59
N GLY A 48 19.73 27.50 10.55
CA GLY A 48 20.93 27.19 9.79
C GLY A 48 20.82 25.85 9.10
N GLU A 49 21.76 24.94 9.35
CA GLU A 49 21.78 23.59 8.77
C GLU A 49 20.93 22.58 9.55
N LEU A 50 20.41 22.97 10.72
CA LEU A 50 19.60 22.12 11.57
C LEU A 50 18.12 22.31 11.27
N HIS A 51 17.41 21.21 11.09
CA HIS A 51 15.98 21.12 10.90
C HIS A 51 15.33 20.52 12.12
N GLU A 52 14.41 21.25 12.72
CA GLU A 52 13.65 20.81 13.89
C GLU A 52 12.41 20.05 13.41
N LEU A 53 12.29 18.80 13.85
CA LEU A 53 11.19 17.89 13.59
C LEU A 53 10.49 17.51 14.90
N LEU A 54 9.22 17.17 14.80
CA LEU A 54 8.50 16.43 15.84
C LEU A 54 8.33 15.00 15.33
N ILE A 55 8.77 14.02 16.10
CA ILE A 55 8.55 12.59 15.83
C ILE A 55 7.86 12.03 17.07
N ASP A 56 6.62 11.59 16.92
CA ASP A 56 5.76 11.13 18.02
C ASP A 56 5.71 12.15 19.18
N ASN A 57 5.55 13.43 18.82
CA ASN A 57 5.57 14.60 19.70
C ASN A 57 6.90 14.89 20.44
N LEU A 58 7.97 14.17 20.09
CA LEU A 58 9.32 14.43 20.62
C LEU A 58 10.11 15.28 19.63
N ARG A 59 10.81 16.30 20.14
CA ARG A 59 11.68 17.14 19.30
C ARG A 59 12.93 16.37 18.88
N ALA A 60 13.22 16.42 17.59
CA ALA A 60 14.41 15.86 16.98
C ALA A 60 15.06 16.89 16.05
N TYR A 61 16.38 16.97 16.07
CA TYR A 61 17.14 17.83 15.16
C TYR A 61 17.83 16.96 14.12
N ARG A 62 17.75 17.35 12.88
CA ARG A 62 18.28 16.61 11.72
C ARG A 62 18.95 17.58 10.75
N GLN A 63 19.84 17.04 9.93
CA GLN A 63 20.48 17.74 8.81
C GLN A 63 20.05 17.10 7.47
N VAL A 64 20.29 17.82 6.40
CA VAL A 64 20.17 17.23 5.05
C VAL A 64 21.10 16.01 4.95
N GLY A 65 20.59 14.90 4.44
CA GLY A 65 21.26 13.61 4.38
C GLY A 65 20.89 12.67 5.53
N ASP A 66 20.31 13.17 6.62
CA ASP A 66 19.92 12.33 7.75
C ASP A 66 18.72 11.44 7.39
N SER A 67 18.71 10.24 7.98
CA SER A 67 17.57 9.31 7.88
C SER A 67 16.41 9.77 8.75
N LEU A 68 15.21 9.61 8.23
CA LEU A 68 13.95 9.84 8.89
C LEU A 68 13.10 8.57 8.81
N THR A 69 12.96 7.86 9.92
CA THR A 69 12.15 6.64 10.00
C THR A 69 10.97 6.85 10.92
N TRP A 70 9.83 6.30 10.52
CA TRP A 70 8.62 6.27 11.33
C TRP A 70 7.78 5.06 10.96
N SER A 71 7.11 4.47 11.95
CA SER A 71 6.27 3.29 11.76
C SER A 71 5.02 3.41 12.62
N GLY A 72 3.85 3.20 12.00
CA GLY A 72 2.58 3.34 12.73
C GLY A 72 1.36 3.07 11.88
N ILE A 73 0.19 3.23 12.50
CA ILE A 73 -1.11 3.10 11.84
C ILE A 73 -1.41 4.42 11.13
N ILE A 74 -1.58 4.36 9.79
CA ILE A 74 -1.91 5.52 8.96
C ILE A 74 -3.41 5.64 8.67
N ALA A 75 -4.13 4.52 8.76
CA ALA A 75 -5.59 4.44 8.70
C ALA A 75 -6.04 3.11 9.34
N PRO A 76 -7.34 2.93 9.66
CA PRO A 76 -7.84 1.66 10.21
C PRO A 76 -7.42 0.46 9.35
N GLY A 77 -6.67 -0.49 9.94
CA GLY A 77 -6.14 -1.67 9.25
C GLY A 77 -5.06 -1.41 8.21
N VAL A 78 -4.44 -0.23 8.22
CA VAL A 78 -3.32 0.13 7.34
C VAL A 78 -2.14 0.60 8.19
N HIS A 79 -1.05 -0.14 8.10
CA HIS A 79 0.20 0.18 8.79
C HIS A 79 1.24 0.65 7.77
N GLY A 80 1.95 1.74 8.09
CA GLY A 80 3.03 2.30 7.28
C GLY A 80 4.37 2.22 8.00
N ASP A 81 5.41 1.79 7.28
CA ASP A 81 6.82 1.84 7.71
C ASP A 81 7.56 2.75 6.72
N TYR A 82 7.88 3.96 7.17
CA TYR A 82 8.51 5.02 6.39
C TYR A 82 10.02 4.98 6.61
N ARG A 83 10.78 4.91 5.52
CA ARG A 83 12.24 4.96 5.48
C ARG A 83 12.68 6.03 4.52
N LEU A 84 12.84 7.23 5.05
CA LEU A 84 13.08 8.43 4.27
C LEU A 84 14.45 9.02 4.61
N HIS A 85 14.92 9.91 3.75
CA HIS A 85 16.09 10.76 3.96
C HIS A 85 15.68 12.20 3.74
N LEU A 86 16.26 13.11 4.53
CA LEU A 86 16.08 14.53 4.33
C LEU A 86 16.95 15.02 3.17
N GLN A 87 16.34 15.69 2.21
CA GLN A 87 17.03 16.24 1.05
C GLN A 87 16.68 17.72 0.86
N ALA A 88 17.63 18.49 0.34
CA ALA A 88 17.35 19.83 -0.17
C ALA A 88 16.92 19.73 -1.63
N SER A 89 15.78 20.33 -1.97
CA SER A 89 15.38 20.47 -3.38
C SER A 89 16.25 21.49 -4.11
N PHE A 90 16.15 21.53 -5.45
CA PHE A 90 16.82 22.57 -6.25
C PHE A 90 16.42 24.00 -5.88
N THR A 91 15.24 24.17 -5.28
CA THR A 91 14.74 25.47 -4.79
C THR A 91 15.15 25.77 -3.35
N GLY A 92 15.92 24.87 -2.70
CA GLY A 92 16.30 24.99 -1.29
C GLY A 92 15.21 24.57 -0.29
N ALA A 93 14.05 24.10 -0.76
CA ALA A 93 13.01 23.55 0.10
C ALA A 93 13.44 22.18 0.64
N LEU A 94 13.12 21.88 1.89
CA LEU A 94 13.38 20.58 2.49
C LEU A 94 12.36 19.55 1.99
N GLN A 95 12.85 18.37 1.66
CA GLN A 95 12.02 17.21 1.26
C GLN A 95 12.39 15.99 2.09
N ALA A 96 11.42 15.11 2.31
CA ALA A 96 11.66 13.76 2.79
C ALA A 96 11.39 12.79 1.64
N GLU A 97 12.39 11.99 1.27
CA GLU A 97 12.34 11.10 0.10
C GLU A 97 12.86 9.71 0.46
N GLY A 98 12.26 8.66 -0.12
CA GLY A 98 12.64 7.28 0.11
C GLY A 98 11.53 6.30 -0.23
N GLU A 99 11.27 5.36 0.66
CA GLU A 99 10.25 4.34 0.47
C GLU A 99 9.32 4.22 1.67
N VAL A 100 8.09 3.78 1.39
CA VAL A 100 7.11 3.42 2.42
C VAL A 100 6.65 1.99 2.18
N ARG A 101 6.81 1.13 3.17
CA ARG A 101 6.20 -0.19 3.17
C ARG A 101 4.84 -0.11 3.84
N LEU A 102 3.80 -0.49 3.10
CA LEU A 102 2.42 -0.54 3.56
C LEU A 102 2.03 -1.98 3.84
N ALA A 103 1.38 -2.23 4.97
CA ALA A 103 0.73 -3.49 5.29
C ALA A 103 -0.78 -3.23 5.43
N ILE A 104 -1.57 -3.89 4.60
CA ILE A 104 -3.03 -3.81 4.63
C ILE A 104 -3.56 -5.10 5.23
N LEU A 105 -4.19 -5.00 6.39
CA LEU A 105 -4.69 -6.13 7.16
C LEU A 105 -6.09 -6.52 6.71
N ASN A 106 -6.32 -7.83 6.60
CA ASN A 106 -7.61 -8.44 6.26
C ASN A 106 -8.27 -7.77 5.03
N PRO A 107 -7.57 -7.73 3.89
CA PRO A 107 -8.14 -7.15 2.68
C PRO A 107 -9.33 -7.99 2.20
N THR A 108 -10.39 -7.30 1.79
CA THR A 108 -11.57 -7.89 1.16
C THR A 108 -11.78 -7.25 -0.21
N PRO A 109 -10.98 -7.62 -1.22
CA PRO A 109 -11.00 -6.94 -2.51
C PRO A 109 -12.35 -6.99 -3.20
N VAL A 110 -12.88 -5.81 -3.53
CA VAL A 110 -14.14 -5.64 -4.28
C VAL A 110 -13.88 -4.70 -5.44
N GLU A 111 -14.17 -5.16 -6.67
CA GLU A 111 -14.05 -4.35 -7.87
C GLU A 111 -15.07 -3.20 -7.85
N ILE A 112 -14.62 -2.01 -8.24
CA ILE A 112 -15.48 -0.83 -8.43
C ILE A 112 -15.40 -0.37 -9.90
N PRO A 113 -16.41 0.35 -10.41
CA PRO A 113 -16.38 0.83 -11.79
C PRO A 113 -15.11 1.62 -12.07
N PRO A 114 -14.42 1.39 -13.21
CA PRO A 114 -13.16 2.06 -13.53
C PRO A 114 -13.32 3.57 -13.76
N THR A 115 -14.55 4.03 -13.96
CA THR A 115 -14.90 5.46 -14.05
C THR A 115 -14.98 6.16 -12.69
N THR A 116 -14.95 5.39 -11.60
CA THR A 116 -14.93 5.95 -10.24
C THR A 116 -13.59 6.62 -9.99
N THR A 117 -13.60 7.91 -9.67
CA THR A 117 -12.39 8.60 -9.24
C THR A 117 -12.03 8.14 -7.84
N PRO A 118 -10.89 7.47 -7.62
CA PRO A 118 -10.45 7.09 -6.29
C PRO A 118 -10.27 8.35 -5.42
N GLN A 119 -10.64 8.22 -4.15
CA GLN A 119 -10.51 9.29 -3.18
C GLN A 119 -9.64 8.80 -2.01
N GLY A 120 -8.78 9.68 -1.51
CA GLY A 120 -7.95 9.45 -0.34
C GLY A 120 -7.15 10.70 -0.01
N SER A 121 -6.90 10.91 1.28
CA SER A 121 -6.05 12.01 1.77
C SER A 121 -4.57 11.70 1.59
N ILE A 122 -4.22 10.42 1.48
CA ILE A 122 -2.85 9.96 1.27
C ILE A 122 -2.83 9.12 -0.01
N VAL A 123 -1.90 9.45 -0.91
CA VAL A 123 -1.74 8.74 -2.19
C VAL A 123 -0.33 8.16 -2.29
N PHE A 124 -0.26 6.88 -2.61
CA PHE A 124 0.98 6.17 -2.91
C PHE A 124 0.92 5.71 -4.36
N GLY A 125 1.70 6.36 -5.22
CA GLY A 125 1.74 6.10 -6.66
C GLY A 125 3.00 5.37 -7.10
N GLY A 126 2.97 4.85 -8.33
CA GLY A 126 4.13 4.25 -8.97
C GLY A 126 4.69 3.00 -8.28
N ILE A 127 3.86 2.26 -7.53
CA ILE A 127 4.28 1.07 -6.80
C ILE A 127 4.53 -0.06 -7.80
N PRO A 128 5.78 -0.53 -7.98
CA PRO A 128 6.04 -1.66 -8.86
C PRO A 128 5.47 -2.96 -8.27
N VAL A 129 4.79 -3.74 -9.09
CA VAL A 129 4.24 -5.03 -8.70
C VAL A 129 4.58 -6.10 -9.72
N THR A 130 4.88 -7.31 -9.23
CA THR A 130 5.13 -8.49 -10.05
C THR A 130 4.48 -9.68 -9.38
N TYR A 131 3.68 -10.42 -10.16
CA TYR A 131 2.98 -11.60 -9.66
C TYR A 131 3.22 -12.80 -10.55
N VAL A 132 3.32 -13.97 -9.94
CA VAL A 132 3.16 -15.27 -10.58
C VAL A 132 1.94 -15.92 -9.94
N VAL A 133 0.87 -16.07 -10.72
CA VAL A 133 -0.43 -16.50 -10.22
C VAL A 133 -0.73 -17.91 -10.71
N PRO A 134 -0.66 -18.93 -9.83
CA PRO A 134 -1.01 -20.30 -10.20
C PRO A 134 -2.47 -20.42 -10.65
N VAL A 135 -2.76 -21.43 -11.48
CA VAL A 135 -4.14 -21.75 -11.89
C VAL A 135 -5.03 -21.97 -10.67
N GLY A 136 -6.22 -21.40 -10.68
CA GLY A 136 -7.18 -21.42 -9.57
C GLY A 136 -6.88 -20.41 -8.45
N SER A 137 -5.77 -19.66 -8.54
CA SER A 137 -5.40 -18.68 -7.52
C SER A 137 -5.87 -17.27 -7.88
N ARG A 138 -6.05 -16.47 -6.83
CA ARG A 138 -6.44 -15.05 -6.97
C ARG A 138 -5.21 -14.20 -7.26
N ILE A 139 -5.35 -13.21 -8.15
CA ILE A 139 -4.35 -12.15 -8.32
C ILE A 139 -4.32 -11.34 -7.00
N PRO A 140 -3.16 -11.21 -6.34
CA PRO A 140 -3.07 -10.52 -5.06
C PRO A 140 -3.69 -9.12 -5.09
N GLY A 141 -4.51 -8.80 -4.09
CA GLY A 141 -5.17 -7.50 -3.97
C GLY A 141 -6.34 -7.26 -4.93
N THR A 142 -6.82 -8.28 -5.65
CA THR A 142 -7.96 -8.16 -6.56
C THR A 142 -9.05 -9.19 -6.25
N SER A 143 -10.21 -9.06 -6.89
CA SER A 143 -11.25 -10.10 -6.92
C SER A 143 -11.03 -11.15 -8.03
N LEU A 144 -10.02 -10.95 -8.88
CA LEU A 144 -9.78 -11.76 -10.07
C LEU A 144 -9.09 -13.08 -9.73
N VAL A 145 -9.56 -14.18 -10.33
CA VAL A 145 -8.97 -15.51 -10.22
C VAL A 145 -8.48 -15.96 -11.59
N TYR A 146 -7.24 -16.42 -11.67
CA TYR A 146 -6.70 -17.04 -12.89
C TYR A 146 -7.26 -18.45 -13.04
N VAL A 147 -8.09 -18.68 -14.04
CA VAL A 147 -8.73 -19.97 -14.32
C VAL A 147 -7.79 -20.92 -15.06
N GLY A 148 -6.95 -20.37 -15.94
CA GLY A 148 -5.99 -21.12 -16.73
C GLY A 148 -5.76 -20.50 -18.11
N GLU A 149 -4.95 -21.18 -18.92
CA GLU A 149 -4.75 -20.84 -20.32
C GLU A 149 -5.79 -21.55 -21.21
N ARG A 150 -6.34 -20.79 -22.15
CA ARG A 150 -7.26 -21.32 -23.13
C ARG A 150 -6.95 -20.74 -24.52
N ASN A 151 -6.52 -21.59 -25.46
CA ASN A 151 -6.17 -21.17 -26.82
C ASN A 151 -5.12 -20.03 -26.87
N GLY A 152 -4.11 -20.06 -26.02
CA GLY A 152 -3.04 -19.06 -26.00
C GLY A 152 -3.38 -17.77 -25.25
N VAL A 153 -4.52 -17.70 -24.56
CA VAL A 153 -4.92 -16.54 -23.74
C VAL A 153 -5.21 -16.95 -22.29
N ALA A 154 -4.91 -16.07 -21.34
CA ALA A 154 -5.30 -16.25 -19.95
C ALA A 154 -6.80 -16.03 -19.77
N GLU A 155 -7.47 -16.97 -19.12
CA GLU A 155 -8.86 -16.81 -18.69
C GLU A 155 -8.91 -16.38 -17.23
N LEU A 156 -9.58 -15.25 -16.96
CA LEU A 156 -9.81 -14.71 -15.61
C LEU A 156 -11.29 -14.78 -15.26
N SER A 157 -11.60 -15.19 -14.06
CA SER A 157 -12.95 -15.07 -13.46
C SER A 157 -12.99 -13.95 -12.43
N GLY A 158 -14.22 -13.52 -12.07
CA GLY A 158 -14.44 -12.44 -11.10
C GLY A 158 -14.30 -11.04 -11.69
N THR A 159 -14.17 -10.91 -13.01
CA THR A 159 -14.21 -9.61 -13.70
C THR A 159 -15.63 -9.27 -14.16
N VAL A 160 -15.97 -7.98 -14.18
CA VAL A 160 -17.20 -7.46 -14.78
C VAL A 160 -17.06 -7.19 -16.27
N SER A 161 -15.86 -7.32 -16.82
CA SER A 161 -15.51 -7.05 -18.22
C SER A 161 -15.06 -8.33 -18.95
N TYR A 162 -14.35 -8.15 -20.08
CA TYR A 162 -13.86 -9.26 -20.91
C TYR A 162 -12.86 -10.12 -20.12
N PRO A 163 -13.04 -11.47 -20.07
CA PRO A 163 -12.27 -12.34 -19.20
C PRO A 163 -10.98 -12.92 -19.80
N PHE A 164 -10.66 -12.64 -21.08
CA PHE A 164 -9.54 -13.26 -21.79
C PHE A 164 -8.46 -12.24 -22.11
N PHE A 165 -7.21 -12.57 -21.79
CA PHE A 165 -6.05 -11.68 -21.96
C PHE A 165 -4.90 -12.43 -22.65
N ALA A 166 -4.44 -11.92 -23.78
CA ALA A 166 -3.25 -12.42 -24.46
C ALA A 166 -1.97 -11.91 -23.76
N VAL A 167 -0.84 -12.51 -24.11
CA VAL A 167 0.47 -11.96 -23.76
C VAL A 167 0.57 -10.54 -24.35
N GLU A 168 1.12 -9.61 -23.58
CA GLU A 168 1.23 -8.18 -23.85
C GLU A 168 -0.06 -7.37 -23.59
N ASP A 169 -1.20 -8.00 -23.34
CA ASP A 169 -2.42 -7.28 -22.99
C ASP A 169 -2.31 -6.59 -21.62
N SER A 170 -2.97 -5.44 -21.54
CA SER A 170 -3.09 -4.67 -20.30
C SER A 170 -4.33 -5.10 -19.53
N LEU A 171 -4.13 -5.39 -18.25
CA LEU A 171 -5.18 -5.67 -17.27
C LEU A 171 -5.26 -4.50 -16.29
N ILE A 172 -6.33 -3.73 -16.40
CA ILE A 172 -6.61 -2.64 -15.44
C ILE A 172 -7.69 -3.14 -14.49
N TRP A 173 -7.40 -3.04 -13.20
CA TRP A 173 -8.36 -3.36 -12.15
C TRP A 173 -8.40 -2.23 -11.13
N VAL A 174 -9.60 -1.80 -10.76
CA VAL A 174 -9.82 -0.77 -9.73
C VAL A 174 -10.76 -1.35 -8.69
N GLY A 175 -10.40 -1.20 -7.42
CA GLY A 175 -11.24 -1.75 -6.36
C GLY A 175 -10.87 -1.24 -4.98
N LYS A 176 -11.72 -1.58 -4.02
CA LYS A 176 -11.44 -1.37 -2.61
C LYS A 176 -10.80 -2.62 -2.04
N LEU A 177 -9.69 -2.46 -1.34
CA LEU A 177 -9.09 -3.51 -0.50
C LEU A 177 -9.77 -3.55 0.87
N ARG A 178 -10.17 -2.38 1.35
CA ARG A 178 -10.92 -2.11 2.57
C ARG A 178 -11.78 -0.87 2.34
N GLU A 179 -12.57 -0.48 3.32
CA GLU A 179 -13.35 0.75 3.23
C GLU A 179 -12.46 1.99 3.02
N GLU A 180 -11.34 2.02 3.75
CA GLU A 180 -10.40 3.13 3.75
C GLU A 180 -9.35 3.07 2.63
N VAL A 181 -9.26 1.95 1.89
CA VAL A 181 -8.20 1.73 0.90
C VAL A 181 -8.76 1.38 -0.47
N THR A 182 -8.55 2.27 -1.42
CA THR A 182 -8.77 2.03 -2.84
C THR A 182 -7.45 1.75 -3.54
N VAL A 183 -7.43 0.80 -4.45
CA VAL A 183 -6.26 0.49 -5.27
C VAL A 183 -6.63 0.46 -6.74
N ARG A 184 -5.72 0.93 -7.57
CA ARG A 184 -5.74 0.77 -9.03
C ARG A 184 -4.51 0.00 -9.45
N TYR A 185 -4.71 -1.09 -10.15
CA TYR A 185 -3.66 -1.82 -10.83
C TYR A 185 -3.65 -1.50 -12.31
N ASN A 186 -2.46 -1.35 -12.85
CA ASN A 186 -2.19 -1.37 -14.28
C ASN A 186 -1.15 -2.46 -14.54
N LEU A 187 -1.63 -3.64 -14.87
CA LEU A 187 -0.83 -4.85 -15.05
C LEU A 187 -0.73 -5.19 -16.53
N ARG A 188 0.34 -5.88 -16.89
CA ARG A 188 0.55 -6.45 -18.20
C ARG A 188 0.78 -7.94 -18.08
N VAL A 189 0.17 -8.71 -18.98
CA VAL A 189 0.40 -10.14 -19.11
C VAL A 189 1.75 -10.35 -19.80
N ASN A 190 2.74 -10.87 -19.08
CA ASN A 190 4.08 -11.10 -19.65
C ASN A 190 4.18 -12.47 -20.32
N ARG A 191 3.67 -13.49 -19.66
CA ARG A 191 3.67 -14.87 -20.17
C ARG A 191 2.73 -15.74 -19.35
N MET A 192 2.45 -16.92 -19.88
CA MET A 192 1.81 -18.04 -19.20
C MET A 192 2.73 -19.24 -19.31
N ASP A 193 2.92 -19.99 -18.23
CA ASP A 193 3.72 -21.21 -18.20
C ASP A 193 3.21 -22.16 -17.11
N ASP A 194 3.93 -23.25 -16.85
CA ASP A 194 3.57 -24.27 -15.86
C ASP A 194 3.50 -23.72 -14.41
N TYR A 195 4.11 -22.58 -14.14
CA TYR A 195 4.05 -21.90 -12.84
C TYR A 195 2.81 -20.99 -12.70
N GLY A 196 2.21 -20.62 -13.82
CA GLY A 196 0.99 -19.80 -13.86
C GLY A 196 1.07 -18.58 -14.77
N LEU A 197 0.23 -17.61 -14.46
CA LEU A 197 0.12 -16.32 -15.14
C LEU A 197 1.13 -15.32 -14.54
N HIS A 198 2.05 -14.84 -15.36
CA HIS A 198 3.04 -13.83 -14.98
C HIS A 198 2.55 -12.44 -15.33
N LEU A 199 2.44 -11.59 -14.33
CA LEU A 199 1.98 -10.21 -14.44
C LEU A 199 3.04 -9.27 -13.88
N THR A 200 3.27 -8.15 -14.58
CA THR A 200 4.06 -7.02 -14.06
C THR A 200 3.31 -5.72 -14.31
N GLY A 201 3.61 -4.72 -13.51
CA GLY A 201 3.00 -3.40 -13.69
C GLY A 201 3.15 -2.51 -12.48
N THR A 202 2.17 -1.66 -12.28
CA THR A 202 2.14 -0.72 -11.18
C THR A 202 0.81 -0.79 -10.42
N ALA A 203 0.89 -0.49 -9.13
CA ALA A 203 -0.26 -0.20 -8.30
C ALA A 203 -0.22 1.27 -7.86
N GLU A 204 -1.38 1.81 -7.62
CA GLU A 204 -1.58 3.12 -7.02
C GLU A 204 -2.63 2.98 -5.91
N LEU A 205 -2.32 3.47 -4.71
CA LEU A 205 -3.20 3.34 -3.54
C LEU A 205 -3.64 4.72 -3.06
N TRP A 206 -4.92 4.81 -2.73
CA TRP A 206 -5.54 5.95 -2.05
C TRP A 206 -6.01 5.49 -0.67
N VAL A 207 -5.51 6.14 0.37
CA VAL A 207 -5.85 5.83 1.76
C VAL A 207 -6.61 7.01 2.34
N MET A 208 -7.79 6.73 2.87
CA MET A 208 -8.57 7.70 3.66
C MET A 208 -8.13 7.63 5.13
N ASN A 209 -7.72 8.78 5.64
CA ASN A 209 -7.32 8.93 7.05
C ASN A 209 -8.33 9.82 7.78
#